data_902a95dbdbe74c97e2603fc7efa79827
#
_entry.id   902a95dbdbe74c97e2603fc7efa79827
#
_cell.length_a   1.000
_cell.length_b   1.000
_cell.length_c   1.000
_cell.angle_alpha   90.00
_cell.angle_beta   90.00
_cell.angle_gamma   90.00
#
_symmetry.space_group_name_H-M   'P 1'
#
loop_
_entity.id
_entity.type
_entity.pdbx_description
1 polymer ?
#
loop_
_entity_poly.entity_id
_entity_poly.type
_entity_poly.pdbx_seq_one_letter_code
_entity_poly.pdbx_strand_id
1 'polypeptide(L)'
;MKKLILVNGIPASGKSTVTRVIADELHLPLLSLDEIKEPFMVQLCDTIDRTLNRKLGYAAYQAMFNIVQQAPKNSTIILDAWFGFREKSRLQEYITACDIHHTLEIWNAISPERVAERYQARVHKRIKGHPGDEYLPELMALAHQAHPMSIGKCYTVDQDKDINYQELIQWIKNHLD
;
A
#
# COMPACT_ATOMS: atom_id res chain seq x y z
N MET A 1 -14.30 -15.68 -9.40
CA MET A 1 -14.06 -14.25 -9.75
C MET A 1 -12.89 -13.75 -8.94
N LYS A 2 -11.98 -12.98 -9.54
CA LYS A 2 -10.84 -12.39 -8.79
C LYS A 2 -11.30 -11.29 -7.85
N LYS A 3 -10.70 -11.24 -6.67
CA LYS A 3 -10.98 -10.24 -5.63
C LYS A 3 -9.68 -9.56 -5.19
N LEU A 4 -9.72 -8.28 -4.85
CA LEU A 4 -8.58 -7.54 -4.28
C LEU A 4 -8.93 -6.97 -2.90
N ILE A 5 -7.92 -6.99 -2.02
CA ILE A 5 -7.88 -6.19 -0.81
C ILE A 5 -6.76 -5.17 -0.99
N LEU A 6 -7.11 -3.90 -1.17
CA LEU A 6 -6.17 -2.80 -1.28
C LEU A 6 -5.86 -2.27 0.12
N VAL A 7 -4.68 -2.54 0.66
CA VAL A 7 -4.23 -1.91 1.90
C VAL A 7 -3.49 -0.63 1.54
N ASN A 8 -4.22 0.48 1.70
CA ASN A 8 -3.83 1.82 1.26
C ASN A 8 -3.43 2.71 2.44
N GLY A 9 -2.50 3.60 2.22
CA GLY A 9 -2.04 4.59 3.17
C GLY A 9 -0.73 5.22 2.73
N ILE A 10 -0.46 6.43 3.19
CA ILE A 10 0.76 7.16 2.88
C ILE A 10 2.02 6.44 3.42
N PRO A 11 3.23 6.79 2.96
CA PRO A 11 4.45 6.26 3.56
C PRO A 11 4.45 6.45 5.08
N ALA A 12 4.94 5.47 5.83
CA ALA A 12 4.98 5.45 7.29
C ALA A 12 3.61 5.40 8.02
N SER A 13 2.49 5.23 7.32
CA SER A 13 1.17 5.10 7.97
C SER A 13 1.00 3.84 8.82
N GLY A 14 1.88 2.83 8.70
CA GLY A 14 1.74 1.57 9.44
C GLY A 14 0.98 0.48 8.67
N LYS A 15 0.60 0.74 7.43
CA LYS A 15 -0.15 -0.21 6.59
C LYS A 15 0.49 -1.60 6.49
N SER A 16 1.82 -1.71 6.38
CA SER A 16 2.49 -3.01 6.23
C SER A 16 2.30 -3.95 7.43
N THR A 17 2.15 -3.39 8.64
CA THR A 17 1.79 -4.19 9.83
C THR A 17 0.37 -4.71 9.71
N VAL A 18 -0.58 -3.85 9.35
CA VAL A 18 -1.98 -4.22 9.10
C VAL A 18 -2.07 -5.27 8.00
N THR A 19 -1.34 -5.07 6.91
CA THR A 19 -1.31 -5.98 5.77
C THR A 19 -0.86 -7.39 6.14
N ARG A 20 0.20 -7.50 6.94
CA ARG A 20 0.72 -8.81 7.40
C ARG A 20 -0.31 -9.54 8.27
N VAL A 21 -0.94 -8.84 9.21
CA VAL A 21 -2.00 -9.45 10.03
C VAL A 21 -3.15 -9.96 9.16
N ILE A 22 -3.59 -9.19 8.16
CA ILE A 22 -4.65 -9.62 7.24
C ILE A 22 -4.20 -10.85 6.43
N ALA A 23 -2.97 -10.85 5.92
CA ALA A 23 -2.43 -11.95 5.12
C ALA A 23 -2.33 -13.25 5.94
N ASP A 24 -1.84 -13.16 7.16
CA ASP A 24 -1.66 -14.30 8.05
C ASP A 24 -3.01 -14.88 8.51
N GLU A 25 -3.94 -14.02 8.94
CA GLU A 25 -5.26 -14.44 9.45
C GLU A 25 -6.18 -15.01 8.37
N LEU A 26 -6.05 -14.53 7.13
CA LEU A 26 -6.88 -14.97 6.02
C LEU A 26 -6.16 -15.96 5.07
N HIS A 27 -4.88 -16.25 5.32
CA HIS A 27 -4.03 -17.11 4.47
C HIS A 27 -4.03 -16.67 3.00
N LEU A 28 -3.91 -15.35 2.77
CA LEU A 28 -3.98 -14.77 1.43
C LEU A 28 -2.59 -14.34 0.93
N PRO A 29 -2.32 -14.48 -0.38
CA PRO A 29 -1.11 -13.96 -0.98
C PRO A 29 -1.07 -12.44 -0.89
N LEU A 30 0.12 -11.92 -0.57
CA LEU A 30 0.42 -10.50 -0.41
C LEU A 30 1.44 -10.05 -1.45
N LEU A 31 1.15 -8.94 -2.13
CA LEU A 31 2.08 -8.20 -2.97
C LEU A 31 2.28 -6.80 -2.39
N SER A 32 3.49 -6.51 -1.92
CA SER A 32 3.88 -5.19 -1.43
C SER A 32 4.70 -4.45 -2.48
N LEU A 33 4.36 -3.20 -2.75
CA LEU A 33 5.06 -2.36 -3.70
C LEU A 33 6.53 -2.18 -3.29
N ASP A 34 6.80 -1.92 -2.02
CA ASP A 34 8.17 -1.73 -1.54
C ASP A 34 8.96 -3.05 -1.61
N GLU A 35 8.39 -4.19 -1.26
CA GLU A 35 9.05 -5.51 -1.36
C GLU A 35 9.42 -5.87 -2.81
N ILE A 36 8.62 -5.43 -3.79
CA ILE A 36 8.94 -5.63 -5.22
C ILE A 36 10.01 -4.63 -5.68
N LYS A 37 9.97 -3.39 -5.19
CA LYS A 37 10.84 -2.30 -5.63
C LYS A 37 12.23 -2.36 -5.02
N GLU A 38 12.32 -2.63 -3.73
CA GLU A 38 13.57 -2.53 -2.95
C GLU A 38 14.70 -3.43 -3.45
N PRO A 39 14.48 -4.67 -3.92
CA PRO A 39 15.54 -5.47 -4.54
C PRO A 39 16.22 -4.77 -5.71
N PHE A 40 15.47 -4.05 -6.55
CA PHE A 40 16.05 -3.26 -7.65
C PHE A 40 16.84 -2.05 -7.13
N MET A 41 16.36 -1.41 -6.06
CA MET A 41 17.10 -0.29 -5.44
C MET A 41 18.44 -0.74 -4.87
N VAL A 42 18.52 -1.94 -4.29
CA VAL A 42 19.78 -2.54 -3.82
C VAL A 42 20.77 -2.75 -4.98
N GLN A 43 20.31 -3.29 -6.10
CA GLN A 43 21.15 -3.52 -7.29
C GLN A 43 21.62 -2.21 -7.94
N LEU A 44 20.87 -1.14 -7.79
CA LEU A 44 21.14 0.17 -8.37
C LEU A 44 21.69 1.17 -7.35
N CYS A 45 22.19 0.70 -6.22
CA CYS A 45 22.55 1.55 -5.07
C CYS A 45 23.58 2.65 -5.38
N ASP A 46 24.43 2.46 -6.40
CA ASP A 46 25.44 3.43 -6.80
C ASP A 46 24.89 4.57 -7.67
N THR A 47 23.77 4.34 -8.34
CA THR A 47 23.18 5.26 -9.32
C THR A 47 21.80 5.77 -8.92
N ILE A 48 21.21 5.21 -7.86
CA ILE A 48 19.83 5.53 -7.48
C ILE A 48 19.72 6.95 -6.92
N ASP A 49 18.85 7.72 -7.54
CA ASP A 49 18.40 9.03 -7.10
C ASP A 49 16.86 9.04 -6.89
N ARG A 50 16.32 10.19 -6.52
CA ARG A 50 14.87 10.37 -6.31
C ARG A 50 14.08 10.11 -7.60
N THR A 51 14.63 10.46 -8.76
CA THR A 51 13.98 10.26 -10.06
C THR A 51 13.90 8.78 -10.41
N LEU A 52 15.01 8.07 -10.24
CA LEU A 52 15.06 6.63 -10.50
C LEU A 52 14.18 5.87 -9.50
N ASN A 53 14.21 6.23 -8.21
CA ASN A 53 13.31 5.65 -7.20
C ASN A 53 11.84 5.80 -7.59
N ARG A 54 11.42 6.96 -8.11
CA ARG A 54 10.06 7.19 -8.60
C ARG A 54 9.72 6.29 -9.80
N LYS A 55 10.64 6.15 -10.76
CA LYS A 55 10.46 5.24 -11.91
C LYS A 55 10.33 3.78 -11.46
N LEU A 56 11.16 3.34 -10.52
CA LEU A 56 11.07 2.00 -9.94
C LEU A 56 9.74 1.79 -9.19
N GLY A 57 9.23 2.80 -8.50
CA GLY A 57 7.90 2.75 -7.89
C GLY A 57 6.80 2.54 -8.92
N TYR A 58 6.88 3.19 -10.07
CA TYR A 58 5.92 2.98 -11.17
C TYR A 58 6.04 1.59 -11.78
N ALA A 59 7.27 1.10 -11.97
CA ALA A 59 7.52 -0.25 -12.50
C ALA A 59 7.00 -1.33 -11.52
N ALA A 60 7.28 -1.19 -10.23
CA ALA A 60 6.79 -2.10 -9.21
C ALA A 60 5.25 -2.12 -9.12
N TYR A 61 4.62 -0.94 -9.22
CA TYR A 61 3.16 -0.83 -9.27
C TYR A 61 2.58 -1.61 -10.46
N GLN A 62 3.15 -1.44 -11.65
CA GLN A 62 2.73 -2.18 -12.83
C GLN A 62 3.00 -3.68 -12.69
N ALA A 63 4.15 -4.06 -12.12
CA ALA A 63 4.48 -5.46 -11.88
C ALA A 63 3.47 -6.15 -10.94
N MET A 64 3.00 -5.46 -9.88
CA MET A 64 1.93 -5.98 -9.01
C MET A 64 0.68 -6.36 -9.81
N PHE A 65 0.20 -5.48 -10.68
CA PHE A 65 -1.00 -5.74 -11.49
C PHE A 65 -0.75 -6.79 -12.58
N ASN A 66 0.45 -6.87 -13.15
CA ASN A 66 0.80 -7.95 -14.07
C ASN A 66 0.73 -9.34 -13.38
N ILE A 67 1.19 -9.42 -12.12
CA ILE A 67 1.08 -10.65 -11.32
C ILE A 67 -0.39 -10.98 -11.04
N VAL A 68 -1.19 -9.99 -10.64
CA VAL A 68 -2.63 -10.14 -10.41
C VAL A 68 -3.35 -10.61 -11.68
N GLN A 69 -2.97 -10.08 -12.84
CA GLN A 69 -3.57 -10.47 -14.12
C GLN A 69 -3.37 -11.96 -14.41
N GLN A 70 -2.18 -12.50 -14.08
CA GLN A 70 -1.84 -13.91 -14.30
C GLN A 70 -2.37 -14.86 -13.21
N ALA A 71 -2.85 -14.32 -12.09
CA ALA A 71 -3.37 -15.13 -11.00
C ALA A 71 -4.65 -15.89 -11.42
N PRO A 72 -4.91 -17.07 -10.82
CA PRO A 72 -6.12 -17.85 -11.09
C PRO A 72 -7.41 -17.05 -10.87
N LYS A 73 -8.47 -17.41 -11.63
CA LYS A 73 -9.74 -16.66 -11.63
C LYS A 73 -10.44 -16.52 -10.28
N ASN A 74 -10.19 -17.44 -9.35
CA ASN A 74 -10.82 -17.43 -8.03
C ASN A 74 -9.87 -16.96 -6.92
N SER A 75 -8.80 -16.24 -7.26
CA SER A 75 -7.85 -15.72 -6.30
C SER A 75 -8.40 -14.49 -5.59
N THR A 76 -8.10 -14.40 -4.29
CA THR A 76 -8.14 -13.16 -3.52
C THR A 76 -6.71 -12.76 -3.21
N ILE A 77 -6.31 -11.53 -3.51
CA ILE A 77 -4.92 -11.05 -3.38
C ILE A 77 -4.92 -9.74 -2.61
N ILE A 78 -3.96 -9.59 -1.71
CA ILE A 78 -3.73 -8.35 -0.98
C ILE A 78 -2.66 -7.53 -1.72
N LEU A 79 -2.94 -6.26 -1.95
CA LEU A 79 -1.97 -5.29 -2.48
C LEU A 79 -1.67 -4.24 -1.41
N ASP A 80 -0.40 -4.13 -1.01
CA ASP A 80 0.11 -3.11 -0.07
C ASP A 80 0.84 -2.02 -0.84
N ALA A 81 0.23 -0.84 -0.91
CA ALA A 81 0.84 0.34 -1.52
C ALA A 81 0.18 1.63 -1.02
N TRP A 82 0.81 2.77 -1.27
CA TRP A 82 0.09 4.03 -1.29
C TRP A 82 -0.46 4.26 -2.70
N PHE A 83 -1.76 4.02 -2.88
CA PHE A 83 -2.40 4.14 -4.19
C PHE A 83 -2.66 5.59 -4.60
N GLY A 84 -2.72 6.52 -3.63
CA GLY A 84 -2.98 7.94 -3.86
C GLY A 84 -1.84 8.73 -4.55
N PHE A 85 -0.70 8.09 -4.87
CA PHE A 85 0.33 8.75 -5.69
C PHE A 85 -0.02 8.78 -7.19
N ARG A 86 -1.12 8.15 -7.56
CA ARG A 86 -1.70 8.18 -8.91
C ARG A 86 -3.15 8.58 -8.87
N GLU A 87 -3.65 9.02 -10.02
CA GLU A 87 -5.07 9.28 -10.19
C GLU A 87 -5.90 8.00 -10.04
N LYS A 88 -7.09 8.14 -9.45
CA LYS A 88 -8.05 7.05 -9.26
C LYS A 88 -8.39 6.32 -10.57
N SER A 89 -8.51 7.05 -11.67
CA SER A 89 -8.77 6.49 -13.00
C SER A 89 -7.75 5.42 -13.40
N ARG A 90 -6.47 5.67 -13.11
CA ARG A 90 -5.40 4.69 -13.40
C ARG A 90 -5.55 3.40 -12.60
N LEU A 91 -5.90 3.50 -11.32
CA LEU A 91 -6.16 2.31 -10.52
C LEU A 91 -7.39 1.54 -11.06
N GLN A 92 -8.43 2.24 -11.47
CA GLN A 92 -9.61 1.64 -12.09
C GLN A 92 -9.29 0.92 -13.42
N GLU A 93 -8.43 1.51 -14.26
CA GLU A 93 -7.96 0.87 -15.50
C GLU A 93 -7.26 -0.48 -15.20
N TYR A 94 -6.35 -0.51 -14.20
CA TYR A 94 -5.68 -1.75 -13.81
C TYR A 94 -6.65 -2.81 -13.25
N ILE A 95 -7.59 -2.39 -12.41
CA ILE A 95 -8.62 -3.28 -11.85
C ILE A 95 -9.44 -3.92 -12.99
N THR A 96 -9.86 -3.10 -13.95
CA THR A 96 -10.60 -3.57 -15.12
C THR A 96 -9.77 -4.52 -15.98
N ALA A 97 -8.52 -4.15 -16.28
CA ALA A 97 -7.61 -4.97 -17.09
C ALA A 97 -7.29 -6.33 -16.47
N CYS A 98 -7.32 -6.41 -15.13
CA CYS A 98 -7.09 -7.65 -14.39
C CYS A 98 -8.34 -8.52 -14.21
N ASP A 99 -9.50 -8.12 -14.75
CA ASP A 99 -10.78 -8.83 -14.57
C ASP A 99 -11.14 -8.99 -13.07
N ILE A 100 -10.97 -7.91 -12.30
CA ILE A 100 -11.31 -7.87 -10.88
C ILE A 100 -12.79 -7.50 -10.72
N HIS A 101 -13.53 -8.34 -10.02
CA HIS A 101 -14.97 -8.18 -9.84
C HIS A 101 -15.34 -7.62 -8.48
N HIS A 102 -14.43 -7.75 -7.50
CA HIS A 102 -14.66 -7.30 -6.14
C HIS A 102 -13.41 -6.69 -5.54
N THR A 103 -13.56 -5.53 -4.93
CA THR A 103 -12.46 -4.80 -4.29
C THR A 103 -12.89 -4.30 -2.93
N LEU A 104 -12.05 -4.53 -1.93
CA LEU A 104 -12.12 -3.89 -0.62
C LEU A 104 -10.93 -2.96 -0.47
N GLU A 105 -11.12 -1.82 0.18
CA GLU A 105 -10.05 -0.90 0.54
C GLU A 105 -9.93 -0.82 2.07
N ILE A 106 -8.71 -1.02 2.58
CA ILE A 106 -8.35 -0.81 3.97
C ILE A 106 -7.50 0.45 4.02
N TRP A 107 -8.11 1.56 4.39
CA TRP A 107 -7.48 2.86 4.48
C TRP A 107 -6.81 3.04 5.84
N ASN A 108 -5.49 3.29 5.86
CA ASN A 108 -4.73 3.55 7.07
C ASN A 108 -4.60 5.06 7.27
N ALA A 109 -5.53 5.65 8.01
CA ALA A 109 -5.52 7.04 8.40
C ALA A 109 -4.50 7.28 9.52
N ILE A 110 -3.72 8.36 9.42
CA ILE A 110 -2.69 8.73 10.40
C ILE A 110 -2.55 10.24 10.45
N SER A 111 -2.33 10.79 11.67
CA SER A 111 -2.06 12.21 11.86
C SER A 111 -0.67 12.63 11.32
N PRO A 112 -0.49 13.90 10.93
CA PRO A 112 0.79 14.43 10.50
C PRO A 112 1.91 14.24 11.54
N GLU A 113 1.60 14.46 12.82
CA GLU A 113 2.54 14.31 13.92
C GLU A 113 2.99 12.86 14.05
N ARG A 114 2.06 11.94 14.03
CA ARG A 114 2.34 10.51 14.18
C ARG A 114 3.12 9.94 13.00
N VAL A 115 2.82 10.39 11.78
CA VAL A 115 3.56 9.92 10.59
C VAL A 115 4.99 10.46 10.60
N ALA A 116 5.20 11.71 11.08
CA ALA A 116 6.53 12.28 11.22
C ALA A 116 7.38 11.49 12.21
N GLU A 117 6.85 11.20 13.42
CA GLU A 117 7.52 10.37 14.42
C GLU A 117 7.95 9.01 13.84
N ARG A 118 7.02 8.30 13.21
CA ARG A 118 7.27 6.98 12.62
C ARG A 118 8.28 7.03 11.48
N TYR A 119 8.26 8.10 10.68
CA TYR A 119 9.20 8.26 9.58
C TYR A 119 10.62 8.50 10.11
N GLN A 120 10.80 9.42 11.05
CA GLN A 120 12.09 9.72 11.68
C GLN A 120 12.69 8.50 12.38
N ALA A 121 11.88 7.71 13.09
CA ALA A 121 12.34 6.51 13.78
C ALA A 121 12.94 5.43 12.85
N ARG A 122 12.62 5.48 11.56
CA ARG A 122 13.04 4.45 10.59
C ARG A 122 13.87 4.97 9.42
N VAL A 123 13.98 6.29 9.21
CA VAL A 123 14.65 6.86 8.02
C VAL A 123 16.07 6.35 7.87
N HIS A 124 16.84 6.27 8.94
CA HIS A 124 18.23 5.79 8.94
C HIS A 124 18.39 4.28 8.69
N LYS A 125 17.30 3.52 8.75
CA LYS A 125 17.29 2.06 8.53
C LYS A 125 16.83 1.69 7.12
N ARG A 126 16.41 2.70 6.33
CA ARG A 126 15.88 2.46 4.98
C ARG A 126 17.01 2.25 3.98
N ILE A 127 16.71 1.47 2.95
CA ILE A 127 17.61 1.24 1.82
C ILE A 127 17.90 2.57 1.12
N LYS A 128 19.14 2.75 0.67
CA LYS A 128 19.57 3.93 -0.10
C LYS A 128 18.64 4.16 -1.29
N GLY A 129 18.32 5.42 -1.54
CA GLY A 129 17.40 5.84 -2.60
C GLY A 129 15.98 6.15 -2.13
N HIS A 130 15.61 5.75 -0.92
CA HIS A 130 14.42 6.32 -0.28
C HIS A 130 14.71 7.77 0.16
N PRO A 131 13.70 8.67 0.16
CA PRO A 131 13.88 10.02 0.69
C PRO A 131 14.32 10.00 2.14
N GLY A 132 15.20 10.95 2.51
CA GLY A 132 15.66 11.18 3.87
C GLY A 132 14.73 12.10 4.68
N ASP A 133 15.31 12.78 5.70
CA ASP A 133 14.55 13.69 6.57
C ASP A 133 13.98 14.90 5.82
N GLU A 134 14.57 15.27 4.68
CA GLU A 134 14.07 16.34 3.80
C GLU A 134 12.65 16.10 3.29
N TYR A 135 12.16 14.86 3.36
CA TYR A 135 10.81 14.49 2.94
C TYR A 135 9.74 14.77 3.99
N LEU A 136 10.10 15.02 5.25
CA LEU A 136 9.16 15.18 6.34
C LEU A 136 8.10 16.27 6.13
N PRO A 137 8.44 17.50 5.64
CA PRO A 137 7.43 18.53 5.42
C PRO A 137 6.40 18.10 4.33
N GLU A 138 6.88 17.46 3.26
CA GLU A 138 6.03 16.94 2.20
C GLU A 138 5.12 15.82 2.73
N LEU A 139 5.66 14.92 3.55
CA LEU A 139 4.92 13.81 4.14
C LEU A 139 3.83 14.27 5.11
N MET A 140 4.12 15.28 5.93
CA MET A 140 3.13 15.88 6.86
C MET A 140 2.01 16.59 6.09
N ALA A 141 2.35 17.35 5.04
CA ALA A 141 1.36 17.98 4.17
C ALA A 141 0.48 16.92 3.49
N LEU A 142 1.10 15.81 3.07
CA LEU A 142 0.40 14.68 2.48
C LEU A 142 -0.57 14.03 3.47
N ALA A 143 -0.20 13.89 4.75
CA ALA A 143 -1.07 13.33 5.77
C ALA A 143 -2.36 14.14 5.98
N HIS A 144 -2.30 15.47 5.80
CA HIS A 144 -3.49 16.33 5.86
C HIS A 144 -4.43 16.16 4.64
N GLN A 145 -3.90 15.80 3.48
CA GLN A 145 -4.63 15.78 2.22
C GLN A 145 -5.02 14.39 1.75
N ALA A 146 -4.30 13.37 2.21
CA ALA A 146 -4.51 12.01 1.75
C ALA A 146 -5.87 11.46 2.22
N HIS A 147 -6.52 10.78 1.32
CA HIS A 147 -7.82 10.16 1.54
C HIS A 147 -7.87 8.80 0.81
N PRO A 148 -8.84 7.92 1.15
CA PRO A 148 -8.98 6.66 0.45
C PRO A 148 -9.31 6.88 -1.04
N MET A 149 -8.93 5.92 -1.86
CA MET A 149 -9.28 5.92 -3.30
C MET A 149 -10.78 5.70 -3.51
N SER A 150 -11.47 5.18 -2.50
CA SER A 150 -12.90 4.87 -2.54
C SER A 150 -13.27 3.97 -3.74
N ILE A 151 -12.49 2.89 -3.90
CA ILE A 151 -12.76 1.84 -4.86
C ILE A 151 -13.27 0.63 -4.10
N GLY A 152 -14.55 0.31 -4.30
CA GLY A 152 -15.25 -0.70 -3.50
C GLY A 152 -15.61 -0.22 -2.09
N LYS A 153 -15.90 -1.17 -1.20
CA LYS A 153 -16.16 -0.86 0.21
C LYS A 153 -14.85 -0.52 0.92
N CYS A 154 -14.88 0.49 1.79
CA CYS A 154 -13.71 0.98 2.49
C CYS A 154 -13.87 0.82 4.01
N TYR A 155 -12.84 0.29 4.66
CA TYR A 155 -12.67 0.29 6.11
C TYR A 155 -11.51 1.20 6.49
N THR A 156 -11.74 2.10 7.45
CA THR A 156 -10.69 3.01 7.92
C THR A 156 -10.07 2.47 9.20
N VAL A 157 -8.77 2.23 9.16
CA VAL A 157 -7.93 1.92 10.32
C VAL A 157 -7.34 3.23 10.83
N ASP A 158 -7.71 3.62 12.04
CA ASP A 158 -7.16 4.78 12.74
C ASP A 158 -5.81 4.40 13.36
N GLN A 159 -4.73 4.87 12.75
CA GLN A 159 -3.35 4.55 13.15
C GLN A 159 -2.87 5.36 14.37
N ASP A 160 -3.66 6.31 14.83
CA ASP A 160 -3.39 7.09 16.06
C ASP A 160 -3.94 6.41 17.31
N LYS A 161 -4.71 5.31 17.14
CA LYS A 161 -5.31 4.50 18.20
C LYS A 161 -4.85 3.04 18.16
N ASP A 162 -5.20 2.30 19.19
CA ASP A 162 -5.06 0.85 19.20
C ASP A 162 -5.99 0.20 18.17
N ILE A 163 -5.44 -0.68 17.35
CA ILE A 163 -6.16 -1.30 16.25
C ILE A 163 -6.89 -2.54 16.75
N ASN A 164 -8.22 -2.58 16.55
CA ASN A 164 -9.01 -3.78 16.76
C ASN A 164 -8.92 -4.70 15.54
N TYR A 165 -7.90 -5.55 15.51
CA TYR A 165 -7.70 -6.49 14.40
C TYR A 165 -8.83 -7.51 14.25
N GLN A 166 -9.47 -7.93 15.34
CA GLN A 166 -10.59 -8.87 15.27
C GLN A 166 -11.76 -8.27 14.51
N GLU A 167 -12.11 -7.02 14.79
CA GLU A 167 -13.15 -6.28 14.08
C GLU A 167 -12.78 -6.10 12.59
N LEU A 168 -11.55 -5.70 12.30
CA LEU A 168 -11.07 -5.55 10.93
C LEU A 168 -11.19 -6.86 10.13
N ILE A 169 -10.71 -7.96 10.68
CA ILE A 169 -10.76 -9.28 10.02
C ILE A 169 -12.22 -9.73 9.82
N GLN A 170 -13.08 -9.54 10.83
CA GLN A 170 -14.49 -9.88 10.69
C GLN A 170 -15.18 -9.02 9.62
N TRP A 171 -14.85 -7.71 9.56
CA TRP A 171 -15.36 -6.82 8.52
C TRP A 171 -14.94 -7.30 7.13
N ILE A 172 -13.67 -7.66 6.95
CA ILE A 172 -13.17 -8.18 5.68
C ILE A 172 -13.93 -9.45 5.28
N LYS A 173 -14.07 -10.43 6.18
CA LYS A 173 -14.81 -11.69 5.93
C LYS A 173 -16.23 -11.42 5.50
N ASN A 174 -16.93 -10.51 6.18
CA ASN A 174 -18.34 -10.17 5.88
C ASN A 174 -18.52 -9.44 4.53
N HIS A 175 -17.45 -8.95 3.95
CA HIS A 175 -17.51 -8.15 2.72
C HIS A 175 -16.69 -8.76 1.56
N LEU A 176 -16.02 -9.88 1.76
CA LEU A 176 -15.27 -10.58 0.72
C LEU A 176 -16.17 -11.50 -0.13
N ASP A 177 -17.32 -11.90 0.35
CA ASP A 177 -18.28 -12.79 -0.33
C ASP A 177 -19.20 -12.01 -1.35
#